data_48f72e11bc6fb6b72bc4df910bcf9a45
#
_entry.id   48f72e11bc6fb6b72bc4df910bcf9a45
#
_cell.length_a   1.000
_cell.length_b   1.000
_cell.length_c   1.000
_cell.angle_alpha   90.00
_cell.angle_beta   90.00
_cell.angle_gamma   90.00
#
_symmetry.space_group_name_H-M   'P 1'
#
loop_
_entity.id
_entity.type
_entity.pdbx_description
1 polymer ?
#
loop_
_entity_poly.entity_id
_entity_poly.type
_entity_poly.pdbx_seq_one_letter_code
_entity_poly.pdbx_strand_id
1 'polypeptide(L)'
;MLEEFIAYLEDETARGSIYVLGAQGQRAPFSEAWLKEREHGDETNINRDKALLEKRVKEGYKLSDIGAFDCSGLGMYWLQNVKKLYPGDLNANGMKGKCAKIARDKVRRGDWVFVVNGGGRATHIGFALDSDTAIECRGRDYGVVKTSVSLRPWNWFGRPELFRYEIEGYTVTRELKKGDKGEDVKVLQHQLILHGFAMPKYGADGSFGGETHKSVCALQKSLKRPETGIAGKAEIEALHLVWKQEEQPGTDYEALYTQTKRKLERTEAELVKLQVAYDEVMSAVEQARRILNDV
;
A
#
# COMPACT_ATOMS: atom_id res chain seq x y z
N MET A 1 -2.43 0.14 -0.90
CA MET A 1 -1.75 0.64 0.32
C MET A 1 -0.75 -0.39 0.86
N LEU A 2 -1.16 -1.66 1.02
CA LEU A 2 -0.26 -2.73 1.47
C LEU A 2 0.97 -2.88 0.57
N GLU A 3 0.79 -3.00 -0.75
CA GLU A 3 1.92 -3.17 -1.68
C GLU A 3 2.87 -1.97 -1.72
N GLU A 4 2.37 -0.77 -1.51
CA GLU A 4 3.23 0.42 -1.40
C GLU A 4 4.06 0.41 -0.11
N PHE A 5 3.48 -0.09 1.00
CA PHE A 5 4.19 -0.29 2.25
C PHE A 5 5.30 -1.33 2.09
N ILE A 6 5.00 -2.46 1.47
CA ILE A 6 5.99 -3.50 1.21
C ILE A 6 7.09 -3.01 0.27
N ALA A 7 6.75 -2.31 -0.80
CA ALA A 7 7.74 -1.72 -1.72
C ALA A 7 8.67 -0.74 -0.99
N TYR A 8 8.12 0.08 -0.09
CA TYR A 8 8.91 0.96 0.77
C TYR A 8 9.91 0.17 1.65
N LEU A 9 9.48 -0.90 2.30
CA LEU A 9 10.36 -1.73 3.13
C LEU A 9 11.47 -2.40 2.32
N GLU A 10 11.14 -2.88 1.13
CA GLU A 10 12.11 -3.46 0.20
C GLU A 10 13.10 -2.42 -0.33
N ASP A 11 12.65 -1.20 -0.59
CA ASP A 11 13.51 -0.08 -1.00
C ASP A 11 14.49 0.29 0.12
N GLU A 12 14.05 0.41 1.38
CA GLU A 12 14.94 0.68 2.51
C GLU A 12 15.94 -0.46 2.76
N THR A 13 15.55 -1.70 2.46
CA THR A 13 16.46 -2.85 2.48
C THR A 13 17.51 -2.72 1.36
N ALA A 14 17.08 -2.38 0.14
CA ALA A 14 17.96 -2.19 -1.01
C ALA A 14 18.89 -0.98 -0.88
N ARG A 15 18.49 0.04 -0.12
CA ARG A 15 19.33 1.22 0.21
C ARG A 15 20.39 0.92 1.26
N GLY A 16 20.37 -0.25 1.89
CA GLY A 16 21.28 -0.61 2.95
C GLY A 16 21.08 0.17 4.25
N SER A 17 19.85 0.62 4.52
CA SER A 17 19.50 1.42 5.69
C SER A 17 19.93 0.76 6.99
N ILE A 18 20.37 1.58 7.96
CA ILE A 18 21.00 1.12 9.20
C ILE A 18 20.06 1.27 10.41
N TYR A 19 20.45 0.64 11.53
CA TYR A 19 19.76 0.83 12.80
C TYR A 19 20.39 2.00 13.55
N VAL A 20 19.56 2.92 14.08
CA VAL A 20 19.92 3.91 15.11
C VAL A 20 18.72 4.04 16.04
N LEU A 21 18.95 4.06 17.34
CA LEU A 21 17.88 4.10 18.35
C LEU A 21 16.97 5.33 18.16
N GLY A 22 15.66 5.12 18.12
CA GLY A 22 14.65 6.17 17.97
C GLY A 22 14.71 6.93 16.63
N ALA A 23 15.46 6.44 15.64
CA ALA A 23 15.50 7.04 14.31
C ALA A 23 14.28 6.66 13.47
N GLN A 24 13.83 7.62 12.66
CA GLN A 24 12.64 7.49 11.80
C GLN A 24 12.93 8.11 10.42
N GLY A 25 13.83 7.50 9.63
CA GLY A 25 14.06 7.85 8.25
C GLY A 25 15.03 8.99 7.97
N GLN A 26 15.79 9.42 8.96
CA GLN A 26 16.87 10.38 8.73
C GLN A 26 17.86 9.79 7.70
N ARG A 27 18.36 10.62 6.80
CA ARG A 27 19.32 10.19 5.75
C ARG A 27 20.76 10.57 6.15
N ALA A 28 21.71 9.71 5.79
CA ALA A 28 23.12 9.98 5.99
C ALA A 28 23.59 11.19 5.10
N PRO A 29 24.63 11.94 5.50
CA PRO A 29 25.50 11.68 6.64
C PRO A 29 24.86 12.08 7.99
N PHE A 30 25.15 11.30 9.03
CA PHE A 30 24.68 11.58 10.38
C PHE A 30 25.75 12.35 11.16
N SER A 31 25.36 13.45 11.82
CA SER A 31 26.30 14.20 12.67
C SER A 31 26.60 13.42 13.97
N GLU A 32 27.79 13.61 14.51
CA GLU A 32 28.15 13.00 15.77
C GLU A 32 27.25 13.43 16.93
N ALA A 33 26.85 14.68 16.95
CA ALA A 33 25.91 15.21 17.93
C ALA A 33 24.56 14.49 17.88
N TRP A 34 24.04 14.25 16.66
CA TRP A 34 22.79 13.53 16.48
C TRP A 34 22.90 12.06 16.92
N LEU A 35 24.00 11.36 16.60
CA LEU A 35 24.23 9.99 17.07
C LEU A 35 24.32 9.95 18.61
N LYS A 36 25.04 10.88 19.22
CA LYS A 36 25.15 10.99 20.71
C LYS A 36 23.79 11.20 21.35
N GLU A 37 22.96 12.04 20.79
CA GLU A 37 21.59 12.27 21.27
C GLU A 37 20.77 10.98 21.21
N ARG A 38 20.77 10.31 20.05
CA ARG A 38 19.98 9.08 19.82
C ARG A 38 20.44 7.91 20.68
N GLU A 39 21.72 7.73 20.81
CA GLU A 39 22.32 6.62 21.57
C GLU A 39 22.57 6.98 23.07
N HIS A 40 22.04 8.10 23.52
CA HIS A 40 22.17 8.58 24.91
C HIS A 40 23.64 8.65 25.39
N GLY A 41 24.56 8.95 24.49
CA GLY A 41 26.00 9.05 24.77
C GLY A 41 26.71 7.70 24.90
N ASP A 42 26.06 6.57 24.57
CA ASP A 42 26.71 5.26 24.56
C ASP A 42 27.68 5.15 23.37
N GLU A 43 28.96 5.38 23.63
CA GLU A 43 30.03 5.34 22.63
C GLU A 43 30.16 3.97 21.94
N THR A 44 29.83 2.88 22.63
CA THR A 44 29.86 1.54 22.02
C THR A 44 28.79 1.41 20.94
N ASN A 45 27.59 1.87 21.19
CA ASN A 45 26.50 1.89 20.22
C ASN A 45 26.77 2.85 19.08
N ILE A 46 27.27 4.06 19.37
CA ILE A 46 27.65 5.06 18.36
C ILE A 46 28.70 4.49 17.40
N ASN A 47 29.71 3.79 17.94
CA ASN A 47 30.77 3.18 17.13
C ASN A 47 30.23 2.06 16.24
N ARG A 48 29.26 1.26 16.73
CA ARG A 48 28.59 0.22 15.92
C ARG A 48 27.76 0.82 14.79
N ASP A 49 27.04 1.91 15.04
CA ASP A 49 26.26 2.62 14.01
C ASP A 49 27.18 3.18 12.92
N LYS A 50 28.30 3.83 13.31
CA LYS A 50 29.34 4.32 12.40
C LYS A 50 29.98 3.20 11.60
N ALA A 51 30.34 2.09 12.27
CA ALA A 51 30.97 0.93 11.62
C ALA A 51 30.04 0.28 10.57
N LEU A 52 28.74 0.16 10.86
CA LEU A 52 27.78 -0.36 9.88
C LEU A 52 27.62 0.61 8.71
N LEU A 53 27.55 1.92 8.96
CA LEU A 53 27.46 2.93 7.90
C LEU A 53 28.68 2.86 6.97
N GLU A 54 29.89 2.83 7.54
CA GLU A 54 31.13 2.68 6.76
C GLU A 54 31.16 1.38 5.95
N LYS A 55 30.71 0.27 6.56
CA LYS A 55 30.59 -1.01 5.88
C LYS A 55 29.65 -0.92 4.68
N ARG A 56 28.48 -0.30 4.82
CA ARG A 56 27.53 -0.09 3.71
C ARG A 56 28.15 0.71 2.56
N VAL A 57 28.86 1.79 2.88
CA VAL A 57 29.56 2.59 1.86
C VAL A 57 30.64 1.77 1.15
N LYS A 58 31.41 0.95 1.88
CA LYS A 58 32.41 0.04 1.29
C LYS A 58 31.78 -1.05 0.42
N GLU A 59 30.58 -1.49 0.75
CA GLU A 59 29.76 -2.43 -0.04
C GLU A 59 29.14 -1.78 -1.30
N GLY A 60 29.33 -0.47 -1.50
CA GLY A 60 28.89 0.26 -2.69
C GLY A 60 27.52 0.96 -2.55
N TYR A 61 26.93 0.97 -1.35
CA TYR A 61 25.72 1.74 -1.12
C TYR A 61 26.03 3.25 -1.17
N LYS A 62 25.15 4.02 -1.81
CA LYS A 62 25.30 5.47 -1.89
C LYS A 62 24.94 6.11 -0.55
N LEU A 63 25.89 6.84 0.05
CA LEU A 63 25.75 7.41 1.38
C LEU A 63 24.44 8.19 1.58
N SER A 64 24.07 9.07 0.64
CA SER A 64 22.86 9.89 0.74
C SER A 64 21.55 9.08 0.73
N ASP A 65 21.58 7.84 0.30
CA ASP A 65 20.39 6.99 0.18
C ASP A 65 20.20 6.11 1.43
N ILE A 66 21.25 5.95 2.25
CA ILE A 66 21.20 5.18 3.49
C ILE A 66 20.35 5.91 4.52
N GLY A 67 19.27 5.28 4.96
CA GLY A 67 18.40 5.75 6.04
C GLY A 67 18.81 5.20 7.41
N ALA A 68 18.36 5.88 8.47
CA ALA A 68 18.47 5.39 9.83
C ALA A 68 17.07 5.17 10.41
N PHE A 69 16.86 3.99 11.04
CA PHE A 69 15.60 3.60 11.66
C PHE A 69 15.87 2.80 12.94
N ASP A 70 14.95 2.84 13.89
CA ASP A 70 14.83 1.76 14.86
C ASP A 70 13.82 0.69 14.36
N CYS A 71 13.53 -0.33 15.17
CA CYS A 71 12.66 -1.42 14.73
C CYS A 71 11.23 -0.98 14.40
N SER A 72 10.66 -0.06 15.19
CA SER A 72 9.33 0.50 14.95
C SER A 72 9.37 1.68 13.98
N GLY A 73 10.44 2.48 14.06
CA GLY A 73 10.65 3.65 13.21
C GLY A 73 10.65 3.31 11.72
N LEU A 74 11.11 2.12 11.34
CA LEU A 74 11.04 1.63 9.96
C LEU A 74 9.60 1.66 9.42
N GLY A 75 8.65 1.08 10.11
CA GLY A 75 7.24 1.09 9.70
C GLY A 75 6.57 2.43 9.95
N MET A 76 6.86 3.06 11.11
CA MET A 76 6.22 4.30 11.51
C MET A 76 6.55 5.47 10.61
N TYR A 77 7.76 5.55 10.06
CA TYR A 77 8.10 6.59 9.08
C TYR A 77 7.11 6.60 7.90
N TRP A 78 6.83 5.44 7.33
CA TRP A 78 5.90 5.35 6.21
C TRP A 78 4.45 5.66 6.65
N LEU A 79 4.01 5.07 7.76
CA LEU A 79 2.66 5.25 8.27
C LEU A 79 2.37 6.70 8.68
N GLN A 80 3.35 7.37 9.30
CA GLN A 80 3.19 8.71 9.86
C GLN A 80 3.59 9.82 8.89
N ASN A 81 4.77 9.70 8.24
CA ASN A 81 5.33 10.78 7.43
C ASN A 81 4.90 10.69 5.97
N VAL A 82 4.78 9.48 5.40
CA VAL A 82 4.39 9.30 4.01
C VAL A 82 2.87 9.28 3.86
N LYS A 83 2.18 8.46 4.64
CA LYS A 83 0.72 8.27 4.53
C LYS A 83 -0.11 9.10 5.50
N LYS A 84 0.50 9.64 6.57
CA LYS A 84 -0.17 10.48 7.59
C LYS A 84 -1.36 9.79 8.26
N LEU A 85 -1.28 8.47 8.43
CA LEU A 85 -2.35 7.63 8.97
C LEU A 85 -2.39 7.64 10.50
N TYR A 86 -1.25 7.86 11.16
CA TYR A 86 -1.16 7.95 12.61
C TYR A 86 -0.63 9.31 13.04
N PRO A 87 -1.33 10.02 13.94
CA PRO A 87 -0.94 11.36 14.37
C PRO A 87 0.25 11.39 15.35
N GLY A 88 0.60 10.24 15.94
CA GLY A 88 1.67 10.10 16.92
C GLY A 88 2.55 8.89 16.66
N ASP A 89 3.77 8.93 17.20
CA ASP A 89 4.71 7.84 17.13
C ASP A 89 4.27 6.63 17.98
N LEU A 90 4.44 5.43 17.43
CA LEU A 90 4.16 4.17 18.11
C LEU A 90 5.43 3.32 18.14
N ASN A 91 5.87 2.96 19.35
CA ASN A 91 6.87 1.91 19.50
C ASN A 91 6.30 0.53 19.14
N ALA A 92 7.15 -0.50 19.11
CA ALA A 92 6.74 -1.87 18.78
C ALA A 92 5.52 -2.36 19.59
N ASN A 93 5.40 -1.97 20.86
CA ASN A 93 4.26 -2.36 21.69
C ASN A 93 2.98 -1.60 21.32
N GLY A 94 3.08 -0.33 20.98
CA GLY A 94 1.96 0.47 20.45
C GLY A 94 1.47 -0.09 19.10
N MET A 95 2.40 -0.47 18.23
CA MET A 95 2.07 -1.11 16.94
C MET A 95 1.41 -2.48 17.15
N LYS A 96 1.89 -3.30 18.12
CA LYS A 96 1.22 -4.56 18.50
C LYS A 96 -0.25 -4.33 18.87
N GLY A 97 -0.55 -3.24 19.58
CA GLY A 97 -1.92 -2.86 19.97
C GLY A 97 -2.83 -2.49 18.79
N LYS A 98 -2.28 -2.32 17.57
CA LYS A 98 -3.04 -2.05 16.34
C LYS A 98 -3.30 -3.30 15.50
N CYS A 99 -3.02 -4.49 16.04
CA CYS A 99 -3.16 -5.75 15.35
C CYS A 99 -4.15 -6.68 16.04
N ALA A 100 -4.94 -7.38 15.25
CA ALA A 100 -5.61 -8.59 15.69
C ALA A 100 -4.57 -9.72 15.79
N LYS A 101 -4.55 -10.45 16.93
CA LYS A 101 -3.64 -11.59 17.11
C LYS A 101 -4.02 -12.71 16.15
N ILE A 102 -3.02 -13.29 15.49
CA ILE A 102 -3.17 -14.45 14.61
C ILE A 102 -2.25 -15.59 15.05
N ALA A 103 -2.52 -16.81 14.60
CA ALA A 103 -1.61 -17.94 14.78
C ALA A 103 -0.44 -17.85 13.80
N ARG A 104 0.70 -18.49 14.14
CA ARG A 104 1.92 -18.50 13.32
C ARG A 104 1.67 -19.01 11.88
N ASP A 105 0.87 -20.07 11.75
CA ASP A 105 0.53 -20.71 10.47
C ASP A 105 -0.43 -19.86 9.59
N LYS A 106 -0.95 -18.76 10.14
CA LYS A 106 -1.83 -17.81 9.44
C LYS A 106 -1.11 -16.54 8.98
N VAL A 107 0.20 -16.46 9.22
CA VAL A 107 1.02 -15.32 8.77
C VAL A 107 1.00 -15.24 7.25
N ARG A 108 0.74 -14.04 6.73
CA ARG A 108 0.70 -13.70 5.31
C ARG A 108 1.44 -12.39 5.06
N ARG A 109 1.65 -12.07 3.80
CA ARG A 109 2.18 -10.79 3.36
C ARG A 109 1.43 -9.63 4.00
N GLY A 110 2.17 -8.71 4.66
CA GLY A 110 1.64 -7.55 5.34
C GLY A 110 1.31 -7.75 6.82
N ASP A 111 1.34 -8.97 7.34
CA ASP A 111 1.21 -9.20 8.78
C ASP A 111 2.48 -8.72 9.52
N TRP A 112 2.33 -8.36 10.78
CA TRP A 112 3.43 -7.90 11.62
C TRP A 112 3.84 -8.98 12.61
N VAL A 113 5.14 -9.14 12.78
CA VAL A 113 5.73 -10.16 13.66
C VAL A 113 6.49 -9.48 14.81
N PHE A 114 6.35 -10.01 16.01
CA PHE A 114 6.87 -9.35 17.21
C PHE A 114 7.67 -10.30 18.09
N VAL A 115 8.67 -9.74 18.76
CA VAL A 115 9.28 -10.34 19.94
C VAL A 115 8.60 -9.71 21.15
N VAL A 116 7.95 -10.54 21.97
CA VAL A 116 7.21 -10.14 23.18
C VAL A 116 7.90 -10.74 24.38
N ASN A 117 8.19 -9.93 25.40
CA ASN A 117 8.81 -10.37 26.64
C ASN A 117 7.80 -11.07 27.56
N GLY A 118 8.28 -11.65 28.68
CA GLY A 118 7.45 -12.37 29.65
C GLY A 118 6.33 -11.54 30.29
N GLY A 119 6.43 -10.21 30.26
CA GLY A 119 5.39 -9.27 30.71
C GLY A 119 4.37 -8.90 29.61
N GLY A 120 4.39 -9.55 28.45
CA GLY A 120 3.45 -9.30 27.36
C GLY A 120 3.75 -8.07 26.50
N ARG A 121 4.85 -7.35 26.77
CA ARG A 121 5.25 -6.15 26.03
C ARG A 121 6.08 -6.51 24.80
N ALA A 122 5.72 -6.00 23.63
CA ALA A 122 6.54 -6.12 22.44
C ALA A 122 7.79 -5.25 22.55
N THR A 123 8.94 -5.85 22.31
CA THR A 123 10.27 -5.23 22.37
C THR A 123 10.91 -5.11 21.00
N HIS A 124 10.38 -5.80 20.00
CA HIS A 124 10.85 -5.75 18.62
C HIS A 124 9.71 -6.05 17.64
N ILE A 125 9.84 -5.56 16.41
CA ILE A 125 8.86 -5.74 15.33
C ILE A 125 9.57 -6.02 14.00
N GLY A 126 8.94 -6.84 13.17
CA GLY A 126 9.22 -7.05 11.77
C GLY A 126 7.94 -7.09 10.94
N PHE A 127 8.07 -7.06 9.64
CA PHE A 127 6.97 -6.94 8.68
C PHE A 127 7.04 -8.10 7.69
N ALA A 128 6.06 -8.98 7.69
CA ALA A 128 6.06 -10.19 6.87
C ALA A 128 5.90 -9.86 5.37
N LEU A 129 6.80 -10.40 4.55
CA LEU A 129 6.70 -10.41 3.10
C LEU A 129 5.88 -11.59 2.59
N ASP A 130 5.91 -12.67 3.35
CA ASP A 130 5.16 -13.92 3.13
C ASP A 130 5.07 -14.70 4.45
N SER A 131 4.72 -15.98 4.39
CA SER A 131 4.60 -16.84 5.56
C SER A 131 5.92 -17.13 6.28
N ASP A 132 7.07 -16.95 5.63
CA ASP A 132 8.38 -17.30 6.19
C ASP A 132 9.43 -16.19 6.14
N THR A 133 9.21 -15.13 5.36
CA THR A 133 10.15 -14.02 5.20
C THR A 133 9.58 -12.75 5.79
N ALA A 134 10.39 -12.02 6.56
CA ALA A 134 10.05 -10.68 7.07
C ALA A 134 11.19 -9.69 6.83
N ILE A 135 10.87 -8.41 6.73
CA ILE A 135 11.84 -7.30 6.83
C ILE A 135 11.79 -6.76 8.25
N GLU A 136 12.94 -6.55 8.83
CA GLU A 136 13.12 -5.95 10.15
C GLU A 136 14.31 -4.98 10.17
N CYS A 137 14.25 -3.94 10.97
CA CYS A 137 15.44 -3.19 11.36
C CYS A 137 16.06 -3.87 12.58
N ARG A 138 17.03 -4.79 12.31
CA ARG A 138 17.45 -5.86 13.24
C ARG A 138 18.40 -5.42 14.36
N GLY A 139 18.84 -4.19 14.34
CA GLY A 139 19.82 -3.67 15.27
C GLY A 139 21.12 -3.22 14.58
N ARG A 140 22.06 -2.71 15.39
CA ARG A 140 23.24 -1.95 14.92
C ARG A 140 24.21 -2.73 14.05
N ASP A 141 24.25 -4.06 14.16
CA ASP A 141 25.17 -4.86 13.35
C ASP A 141 24.60 -5.27 11.99
N TYR A 142 23.29 -5.09 11.80
CA TYR A 142 22.57 -5.61 10.64
C TYR A 142 21.83 -4.51 9.84
N GLY A 143 21.22 -3.54 10.51
CA GLY A 143 20.32 -2.56 9.89
C GLY A 143 19.03 -3.17 9.37
N VAL A 144 18.53 -2.65 8.26
CA VAL A 144 17.31 -3.15 7.61
C VAL A 144 17.64 -4.36 6.75
N VAL A 145 17.06 -5.50 7.08
CA VAL A 145 17.38 -6.81 6.46
C VAL A 145 16.16 -7.69 6.31
N LYS A 146 16.20 -8.60 5.33
CA LYS A 146 15.27 -9.73 5.22
C LYS A 146 15.74 -10.84 6.16
N THR A 147 14.80 -11.42 6.90
CA THR A 147 15.04 -12.51 7.85
C THR A 147 13.96 -13.58 7.77
N SER A 148 14.29 -14.81 8.17
CA SER A 148 13.27 -15.87 8.23
C SER A 148 12.39 -15.71 9.46
N VAL A 149 11.07 -15.84 9.27
CA VAL A 149 10.09 -15.83 10.35
C VAL A 149 10.21 -17.10 11.23
N SER A 150 10.67 -18.22 10.68
CA SER A 150 10.86 -19.47 11.44
C SER A 150 12.17 -19.52 12.23
N LEU A 151 13.23 -18.84 11.77
CA LEU A 151 14.55 -18.85 12.41
C LEU A 151 14.77 -17.71 13.42
N ARG A 152 13.90 -16.73 13.45
CA ARG A 152 13.96 -15.61 14.41
C ARG A 152 13.06 -15.90 15.62
N PRO A 153 13.33 -15.31 16.80
CA PRO A 153 12.58 -15.57 18.02
C PRO A 153 11.22 -14.87 18.08
N TRP A 154 10.53 -14.78 16.92
CA TRP A 154 9.19 -14.24 16.86
C TRP A 154 8.23 -15.11 17.65
N ASN A 155 7.49 -14.53 18.59
CA ASN A 155 6.59 -15.25 19.48
C ASN A 155 5.19 -14.66 19.58
N TRP A 156 4.93 -13.59 18.79
CA TRP A 156 3.61 -13.02 18.66
C TRP A 156 3.41 -12.52 17.22
N PHE A 157 2.26 -12.81 16.63
CA PHE A 157 1.94 -12.52 15.25
C PHE A 157 0.64 -11.75 15.20
N GLY A 158 0.57 -10.70 14.40
CA GLY A 158 -0.58 -9.83 14.33
C GLY A 158 -0.91 -9.40 12.91
N ARG A 159 -2.21 -9.39 12.61
CA ARG A 159 -2.75 -8.77 11.41
C ARG A 159 -3.09 -7.33 11.73
N PRO A 160 -2.37 -6.35 11.14
CA PRO A 160 -2.67 -4.95 11.39
C PRO A 160 -4.05 -4.61 10.83
N GLU A 161 -4.87 -3.94 11.64
CA GLU A 161 -6.22 -3.55 11.22
C GLU A 161 -6.18 -2.69 9.94
N LEU A 162 -5.13 -1.92 9.75
CA LEU A 162 -4.88 -1.08 8.59
C LEU A 162 -4.88 -1.86 7.26
N PHE A 163 -4.28 -3.06 7.25
CA PHE A 163 -4.15 -3.90 6.04
C PHE A 163 -5.09 -5.11 6.07
N ARG A 164 -5.93 -5.24 7.09
CA ARG A 164 -6.72 -6.44 7.34
C ARG A 164 -7.50 -6.88 6.11
N TYR A 165 -8.26 -5.97 5.53
CA TYR A 165 -9.14 -6.32 4.40
C TYR A 165 -8.37 -6.58 3.10
N GLU A 166 -7.23 -5.89 2.89
CA GLU A 166 -6.34 -6.19 1.76
C GLU A 166 -5.73 -7.59 1.91
N ILE A 167 -5.23 -7.93 3.13
CA ILE A 167 -4.64 -9.25 3.43
C ILE A 167 -5.68 -10.36 3.35
N GLU A 168 -6.89 -10.14 3.85
CA GLU A 168 -8.00 -11.11 3.83
C GLU A 168 -8.67 -11.22 2.46
N GLY A 169 -8.40 -10.27 1.55
CA GLY A 169 -8.97 -10.25 0.21
C GLY A 169 -10.46 -9.91 0.22
N TYR A 170 -10.90 -9.04 1.13
CA TYR A 170 -12.30 -8.65 1.21
C TYR A 170 -12.73 -7.92 -0.05
N THR A 171 -13.89 -8.29 -0.57
CA THR A 171 -14.44 -7.74 -1.81
C THR A 171 -15.77 -7.06 -1.57
N VAL A 172 -15.94 -5.83 -2.06
CA VAL A 172 -17.22 -5.13 -2.11
C VAL A 172 -17.81 -5.33 -3.51
N THR A 173 -19.05 -5.82 -3.57
CA THR A 173 -19.68 -6.23 -4.84
C THR A 173 -20.78 -5.28 -5.31
N ARG A 174 -21.20 -4.31 -4.47
CA ARG A 174 -22.28 -3.37 -4.75
C ARG A 174 -21.96 -1.96 -4.28
N GLU A 175 -22.63 -0.97 -4.84
CA GLU A 175 -22.65 0.37 -4.29
C GLU A 175 -23.26 0.39 -2.89
N LEU A 176 -22.66 1.20 -2.00
CA LEU A 176 -23.12 1.37 -0.63
C LEU A 176 -23.64 2.79 -0.42
N LYS A 177 -24.85 2.91 0.12
CA LYS A 177 -25.55 4.19 0.29
C LYS A 177 -26.35 4.23 1.58
N LYS A 178 -26.83 5.41 1.93
CA LYS A 178 -27.65 5.63 3.13
C LYS A 178 -28.86 4.68 3.16
N GLY A 179 -29.01 3.98 4.27
CA GLY A 179 -30.04 2.96 4.52
C GLY A 179 -29.51 1.54 4.41
N ASP A 180 -28.37 1.31 3.76
CA ASP A 180 -27.75 -0.01 3.66
C ASP A 180 -27.24 -0.50 5.03
N LYS A 181 -27.21 -1.82 5.19
CA LYS A 181 -26.69 -2.49 6.39
C LYS A 181 -25.95 -3.76 5.98
N GLY A 182 -24.95 -4.13 6.78
CA GLY A 182 -24.22 -5.37 6.57
C GLY A 182 -22.73 -5.26 6.88
N GLU A 183 -22.02 -6.36 6.67
CA GLU A 183 -20.57 -6.41 6.88
C GLU A 183 -19.81 -5.52 5.86
N ASP A 184 -20.31 -5.42 4.63
CA ASP A 184 -19.79 -4.52 3.59
C ASP A 184 -19.83 -3.05 4.01
N VAL A 185 -20.93 -2.62 4.66
CA VAL A 185 -21.04 -1.27 5.24
C VAL A 185 -20.04 -1.11 6.38
N LYS A 186 -19.90 -2.10 7.25
CA LYS A 186 -18.96 -2.06 8.37
C LYS A 186 -17.52 -1.98 7.90
N VAL A 187 -17.18 -2.72 6.86
CA VAL A 187 -15.85 -2.66 6.22
C VAL A 187 -15.58 -1.28 5.64
N LEU A 188 -16.54 -0.71 4.90
CA LEU A 188 -16.46 0.65 4.39
C LEU A 188 -16.23 1.67 5.53
N GLN A 189 -17.04 1.61 6.58
CA GLN A 189 -16.92 2.50 7.74
C GLN A 189 -15.57 2.39 8.42
N HIS A 190 -15.08 1.17 8.62
CA HIS A 190 -13.77 0.92 9.21
C HIS A 190 -12.65 1.54 8.38
N GLN A 191 -12.66 1.37 7.06
CA GLN A 191 -11.67 1.97 6.18
C GLN A 191 -11.79 3.50 6.13
N LEU A 192 -12.99 4.06 6.12
CA LEU A 192 -13.18 5.51 6.22
C LEU A 192 -12.52 6.08 7.49
N ILE A 193 -12.74 5.45 8.64
CA ILE A 193 -12.13 5.86 9.92
C ILE A 193 -10.61 5.80 9.84
N LEU A 194 -10.05 4.71 9.30
CA LEU A 194 -8.60 4.54 9.15
C LEU A 194 -7.98 5.61 8.24
N HIS A 195 -8.71 6.07 7.23
CA HIS A 195 -8.29 7.14 6.33
C HIS A 195 -8.61 8.57 6.85
N GLY A 196 -9.01 8.68 8.13
CA GLY A 196 -9.22 9.97 8.78
C GLY A 196 -10.62 10.57 8.62
N PHE A 197 -11.55 9.85 8.00
CA PHE A 197 -12.96 10.28 7.88
C PHE A 197 -13.72 9.82 9.14
N ALA A 198 -13.73 10.68 10.16
CA ALA A 198 -14.21 10.32 11.50
C ALA A 198 -15.72 10.05 11.56
N MET A 199 -16.09 9.04 12.32
CA MET A 199 -17.46 8.70 12.70
C MET A 199 -17.55 8.58 14.23
N PRO A 200 -17.59 9.71 14.97
CA PRO A 200 -17.35 9.73 16.41
C PRO A 200 -18.51 9.14 17.25
N LYS A 201 -19.72 9.09 16.72
CA LYS A 201 -20.91 8.65 17.47
C LYS A 201 -21.16 7.16 17.35
N TYR A 202 -21.09 6.62 16.14
CA TYR A 202 -21.49 5.24 15.88
C TYR A 202 -20.32 4.36 15.41
N GLY A 203 -19.26 4.95 14.86
CA GLY A 203 -18.10 4.20 14.37
C GLY A 203 -18.46 3.26 13.23
N ALA A 204 -17.81 2.08 13.22
CA ALA A 204 -18.06 1.02 12.23
C ALA A 204 -19.13 0.04 12.76
N ASP A 205 -20.39 0.47 12.81
CA ASP A 205 -21.52 -0.29 13.32
C ASP A 205 -22.24 -1.17 12.28
N GLY A 206 -21.85 -1.05 11.00
CA GLY A 206 -22.47 -1.79 9.90
C GLY A 206 -23.81 -1.21 9.42
N SER A 207 -24.16 0.02 9.84
CA SER A 207 -25.36 0.72 9.38
C SER A 207 -24.98 2.00 8.65
N PHE A 208 -25.29 2.11 7.37
CA PHE A 208 -24.98 3.32 6.58
C PHE A 208 -25.92 4.47 6.97
N GLY A 209 -25.59 5.15 8.06
CA GLY A 209 -26.33 6.27 8.60
C GLY A 209 -25.86 7.63 8.07
N GLY A 210 -26.25 8.70 8.80
CA GLY A 210 -25.88 10.08 8.46
C GLY A 210 -24.38 10.35 8.61
N GLU A 211 -23.69 9.72 9.58
CA GLU A 211 -22.24 9.86 9.75
C GLU A 211 -21.50 9.21 8.58
N THR A 212 -21.85 7.99 8.22
CA THR A 212 -21.25 7.28 7.08
C THR A 212 -21.44 8.09 5.78
N HIS A 213 -22.64 8.61 5.54
CA HIS A 213 -22.90 9.46 4.38
C HIS A 213 -22.00 10.69 4.35
N LYS A 214 -21.85 11.41 5.46
CA LYS A 214 -20.96 12.58 5.57
C LYS A 214 -19.50 12.20 5.31
N SER A 215 -19.05 11.08 5.84
CA SER A 215 -17.68 10.58 5.65
C SER A 215 -17.41 10.19 4.20
N VAL A 216 -18.39 9.57 3.51
CA VAL A 216 -18.28 9.29 2.06
C VAL A 216 -18.25 10.58 1.25
N CYS A 217 -19.10 11.58 1.55
CA CYS A 217 -19.01 12.90 0.91
C CYS A 217 -17.64 13.56 1.11
N ALA A 218 -17.09 13.50 2.32
CA ALA A 218 -15.76 14.05 2.61
C ALA A 218 -14.65 13.31 1.84
N LEU A 219 -14.74 11.99 1.70
CA LEU A 219 -13.86 11.21 0.82
C LEU A 219 -13.99 11.68 -0.62
N GLN A 220 -15.21 11.76 -1.16
CA GLN A 220 -15.46 12.22 -2.53
C GLN A 220 -14.89 13.60 -2.80
N LYS A 221 -15.06 14.52 -1.87
CA LYS A 221 -14.45 15.86 -1.92
C LYS A 221 -12.93 15.81 -1.97
N SER A 222 -12.30 14.97 -1.17
CA SER A 222 -10.83 14.77 -1.18
C SER A 222 -10.34 14.22 -2.51
N LEU A 223 -11.16 13.40 -3.19
CA LEU A 223 -10.91 12.84 -4.51
C LEU A 223 -11.30 13.79 -5.66
N LYS A 224 -11.77 15.01 -5.35
CA LYS A 224 -12.30 15.99 -6.32
C LYS A 224 -13.46 15.43 -7.17
N ARG A 225 -14.34 14.65 -6.55
CA ARG A 225 -15.52 14.03 -7.17
C ARG A 225 -16.81 14.66 -6.63
N PRO A 226 -17.95 14.52 -7.34
CA PRO A 226 -19.26 14.94 -6.84
C PRO A 226 -19.60 14.27 -5.49
N GLU A 227 -20.06 15.06 -4.52
CA GLU A 227 -20.40 14.62 -3.16
C GLU A 227 -21.79 13.96 -3.13
N THR A 228 -21.94 12.79 -3.76
CA THR A 228 -23.21 12.05 -3.85
C THR A 228 -23.55 11.31 -2.56
N GLY A 229 -22.54 11.03 -1.71
CA GLY A 229 -22.69 10.20 -0.53
C GLY A 229 -22.92 8.71 -0.82
N ILE A 230 -22.71 8.27 -2.07
CA ILE A 230 -22.78 6.87 -2.50
C ILE A 230 -21.33 6.39 -2.69
N ALA A 231 -20.97 5.31 -2.01
CA ALA A 231 -19.66 4.69 -2.17
C ALA A 231 -19.73 3.64 -3.28
N GLY A 232 -19.29 4.02 -4.47
CA GLY A 232 -19.12 3.13 -5.63
C GLY A 232 -17.68 2.66 -5.79
N LYS A 233 -17.38 2.11 -6.96
CA LYS A 233 -16.05 1.56 -7.30
C LYS A 233 -14.90 2.49 -6.93
N ALA A 234 -15.00 3.76 -7.31
CA ALA A 234 -13.91 4.71 -7.10
C ALA A 234 -13.63 5.01 -5.62
N GLU A 235 -14.66 5.09 -4.79
CA GLU A 235 -14.54 5.29 -3.34
C GLU A 235 -13.99 4.03 -2.66
N ILE A 236 -14.46 2.85 -3.08
CA ILE A 236 -14.01 1.56 -2.56
C ILE A 236 -12.51 1.33 -2.88
N GLU A 237 -12.11 1.56 -4.12
CA GLU A 237 -10.69 1.44 -4.53
C GLU A 237 -9.79 2.50 -3.87
N ALA A 238 -10.29 3.73 -3.68
CA ALA A 238 -9.56 4.78 -2.97
C ALA A 238 -9.32 4.44 -1.49
N LEU A 239 -10.16 3.61 -0.90
CA LEU A 239 -10.01 3.06 0.45
C LEU A 239 -9.23 1.73 0.46
N HIS A 240 -8.57 1.37 -0.64
CA HIS A 240 -7.80 0.13 -0.80
C HIS A 240 -8.60 -1.16 -0.57
N LEU A 241 -9.89 -1.11 -0.80
CA LEU A 241 -10.76 -2.27 -0.86
C LEU A 241 -10.87 -2.79 -2.29
N VAL A 242 -11.11 -4.09 -2.44
CA VAL A 242 -11.30 -4.71 -3.74
C VAL A 242 -12.75 -4.54 -4.17
N TRP A 243 -12.96 -3.93 -5.35
CA TRP A 243 -14.26 -3.89 -5.99
C TRP A 243 -14.41 -5.06 -6.97
N LYS A 244 -15.50 -5.81 -6.84
CA LYS A 244 -15.96 -6.74 -7.88
C LYS A 244 -17.42 -6.45 -8.15
N GLN A 245 -17.76 -6.17 -9.39
CA GLN A 245 -19.16 -6.05 -9.76
C GLN A 245 -19.83 -7.43 -9.60
N GLU A 246 -20.96 -7.49 -8.91
CA GLU A 246 -21.78 -8.70 -8.94
C GLU A 246 -22.18 -8.95 -10.39
N GLU A 247 -21.88 -10.15 -10.88
CA GLU A 247 -22.45 -10.61 -12.14
C GLU A 247 -23.96 -10.65 -11.95
N GLN A 248 -24.68 -9.78 -12.68
CA GLN A 248 -26.14 -9.80 -12.62
C GLN A 248 -26.60 -11.19 -13.06
N PRO A 249 -27.36 -11.95 -12.24
CA PRO A 249 -27.90 -13.22 -12.67
C PRO A 249 -28.83 -12.97 -13.87
N GLY A 250 -28.42 -13.44 -15.04
CA GLY A 250 -29.19 -13.29 -16.28
C GLY A 250 -28.48 -12.55 -17.42
N THR A 251 -27.29 -12.01 -17.23
CA THR A 251 -26.50 -11.54 -18.37
C THR A 251 -25.90 -12.75 -19.07
N ASP A 252 -26.47 -13.13 -20.22
CA ASP A 252 -25.89 -14.11 -21.10
C ASP A 252 -24.60 -13.55 -21.72
N TYR A 253 -23.49 -13.77 -21.02
CA TYR A 253 -22.17 -13.29 -21.45
C TYR A 253 -21.74 -13.87 -22.78
N GLU A 254 -22.22 -15.06 -23.11
CA GLU A 254 -21.92 -15.72 -24.39
C GLU A 254 -22.66 -15.05 -25.54
N ALA A 255 -23.92 -14.65 -25.32
CA ALA A 255 -24.67 -13.84 -26.27
C ALA A 255 -24.08 -12.44 -26.41
N LEU A 256 -23.71 -11.77 -25.31
CA LEU A 256 -23.06 -10.47 -25.33
C LEU A 256 -21.68 -10.52 -25.99
N TYR A 257 -20.87 -11.52 -25.70
CA TYR A 257 -19.58 -11.74 -26.34
C TYR A 257 -19.74 -11.95 -27.84
N THR A 258 -20.69 -12.81 -28.25
CA THR A 258 -21.00 -13.10 -29.65
C THR A 258 -21.47 -11.83 -30.38
N GLN A 259 -22.33 -11.02 -29.75
CA GLN A 259 -22.79 -9.75 -30.31
C GLN A 259 -21.64 -8.75 -30.48
N THR A 260 -20.81 -8.62 -29.46
CA THR A 260 -19.67 -7.69 -29.46
C THR A 260 -18.64 -8.12 -30.51
N LYS A 261 -18.36 -9.40 -30.63
CA LYS A 261 -17.46 -9.97 -31.64
C LYS A 261 -17.97 -9.69 -33.07
N ARG A 262 -19.27 -9.90 -33.33
CA ARG A 262 -19.88 -9.56 -34.63
C ARG A 262 -19.79 -8.07 -34.95
N LYS A 263 -19.93 -7.19 -33.93
CA LYS A 263 -19.79 -5.75 -34.10
C LYS A 263 -18.36 -5.37 -34.44
N LEU A 264 -17.38 -5.99 -33.79
CA LEU A 264 -15.97 -5.80 -34.08
C LEU A 264 -15.63 -6.24 -35.53
N GLU A 265 -16.04 -7.41 -35.94
CA GLU A 265 -15.82 -7.94 -37.28
C GLU A 265 -16.40 -7.03 -38.37
N ARG A 266 -17.59 -6.42 -38.12
CA ARG A 266 -18.17 -5.43 -39.03
C ARG A 266 -17.34 -4.17 -39.13
N THR A 267 -16.89 -3.66 -37.99
CA THR A 267 -16.07 -2.43 -37.94
C THR A 267 -14.72 -2.67 -38.63
N GLU A 268 -14.11 -3.81 -38.43
CA GLU A 268 -12.88 -4.19 -39.13
C GLU A 268 -13.08 -4.27 -40.66
N ALA A 269 -14.19 -4.86 -41.11
CA ALA A 269 -14.52 -4.92 -42.53
C ALA A 269 -14.79 -3.53 -43.17
N GLU A 270 -15.40 -2.61 -42.39
CA GLU A 270 -15.58 -1.20 -42.84
C GLU A 270 -14.23 -0.48 -42.90
N LEU A 271 -13.35 -0.70 -41.94
CA LEU A 271 -12.00 -0.13 -41.92
C LEU A 271 -11.17 -0.56 -43.14
N VAL A 272 -11.25 -1.83 -43.53
CA VAL A 272 -10.59 -2.34 -44.75
C VAL A 272 -11.13 -1.66 -46.00
N LYS A 273 -12.45 -1.48 -46.11
CA LYS A 273 -13.04 -0.75 -47.25
C LYS A 273 -12.58 0.70 -47.34
N LEU A 274 -12.51 1.37 -46.17
CA LEU A 274 -12.01 2.76 -46.09
C LEU A 274 -10.54 2.85 -46.48
N GLN A 275 -9.72 1.86 -46.07
CA GLN A 275 -8.31 1.81 -46.47
C GLN A 275 -8.14 1.65 -47.97
N VAL A 276 -8.92 0.77 -48.60
CA VAL A 276 -8.88 0.60 -50.08
C VAL A 276 -9.28 1.91 -50.76
N ALA A 277 -10.37 2.57 -50.34
CA ALA A 277 -10.81 3.83 -50.92
C ALA A 277 -9.76 4.94 -50.73
N TYR A 278 -9.10 4.98 -49.59
CA TYR A 278 -8.01 5.93 -49.33
C TYR A 278 -6.83 5.70 -50.29
N ASP A 279 -6.43 4.45 -50.48
CA ASP A 279 -5.32 4.10 -51.37
C ASP A 279 -5.64 4.46 -52.85
N GLU A 280 -6.89 4.26 -53.28
CA GLU A 280 -7.38 4.70 -54.62
C GLU A 280 -7.29 6.22 -54.79
N VAL A 281 -7.75 6.99 -53.78
CA VAL A 281 -7.68 8.45 -53.80
C VAL A 281 -6.22 8.92 -53.81
N MET A 282 -5.37 8.34 -53.03
CA MET A 282 -3.95 8.69 -52.97
C MET A 282 -3.24 8.39 -54.30
N SER A 283 -3.58 7.28 -54.94
CA SER A 283 -3.07 6.93 -56.27
C SER A 283 -3.48 7.96 -57.34
N ALA A 284 -4.77 8.38 -57.32
CA ALA A 284 -5.27 9.43 -58.24
C ALA A 284 -4.59 10.79 -58.00
N VAL A 285 -4.35 11.16 -56.72
CA VAL A 285 -3.62 12.38 -56.35
C VAL A 285 -2.19 12.36 -56.86
N GLU A 286 -1.51 11.23 -56.74
CA GLU A 286 -0.14 11.07 -57.27
C GLU A 286 -0.09 11.15 -58.77
N GLN A 287 -1.07 10.57 -59.50
CA GLN A 287 -1.19 10.66 -60.92
C GLN A 287 -1.42 12.12 -61.39
N ALA A 288 -2.32 12.83 -60.75
CA ALA A 288 -2.58 14.25 -61.03
C ALA A 288 -1.33 15.12 -60.78
N ARG A 289 -0.58 14.83 -59.73
CA ARG A 289 0.67 15.53 -59.39
C ARG A 289 1.76 15.31 -60.44
N ARG A 290 1.86 14.10 -61.01
CA ARG A 290 2.81 13.82 -62.12
C ARG A 290 2.45 14.62 -63.35
N ILE A 291 1.16 14.67 -63.74
CA ILE A 291 0.67 15.44 -64.90
C ILE A 291 0.98 16.94 -64.73
N LEU A 292 0.81 17.48 -63.52
CA LEU A 292 1.09 18.89 -63.23
C LEU A 292 2.59 19.25 -63.20
N ASN A 293 3.46 18.29 -63.02
CA ASN A 293 4.91 18.50 -63.02
C ASN A 293 5.55 18.31 -64.40
N ASP A 294 4.82 17.73 -65.36
CA ASP A 294 5.26 17.52 -66.75
C ASP A 294 4.83 18.63 -67.71
N VAL A 295 4.17 19.70 -67.18
CA VAL A 295 3.82 20.94 -67.89
C VAL A 295 4.71 22.09 -67.39
#